data_e2c6f96e2445ae76fbbc130ce03f9ed8
#
_entry.id   e2c6f96e2445ae76fbbc130ce03f9ed8
#
_cell.length_a   1.000
_cell.length_b   1.000
_cell.length_c   1.000
_cell.angle_alpha   90.00
_cell.angle_beta   90.00
_cell.angle_gamma   90.00
#
_symmetry.space_group_name_H-M   'P 1'
#
loop_
_entity.id
_entity.type
_entity.pdbx_description
1 polymer ?
#
loop_
_entity_poly.entity_id
_entity_poly.type
_entity_poly.pdbx_seq_one_letter_code
_entity_poly.pdbx_strand_id
1 'polypeptide(L)'
;MKQRSILWQAAGFALVTFGGTILHFLYDWTGGSILVSPFSGVNESTWEHMKLLFWPLFLFALVQRLFFRDQENYWCVKLAEILLGLVLIPVLFYTYNGVFGKSPDWINIAIFYITALLVFLFKWWMFKKDFLPCKYPRLALAAICLIGVLFVVFTFTPPQIP
;
A
#
# COMPACT_ATOMS: atom_id res chain seq x y z
N MET A 1 -8.07 -8.43 24.04
CA MET A 1 -8.23 -7.74 22.74
C MET A 1 -7.05 -6.82 22.40
N LYS A 2 -6.55 -5.96 23.31
CA LYS A 2 -5.48 -4.97 23.02
C LYS A 2 -4.16 -5.59 22.49
N GLN A 3 -3.68 -6.66 23.12
CA GLN A 3 -2.39 -7.28 22.78
C GLN A 3 -2.44 -7.99 21.40
N ARG A 4 -3.54 -8.64 21.08
CA ARG A 4 -3.77 -9.28 19.77
C ARG A 4 -3.76 -8.26 18.63
N SER A 5 -4.29 -7.06 18.88
CA SER A 5 -4.28 -5.95 17.90
C SER A 5 -2.86 -5.46 17.60
N ILE A 6 -2.00 -5.33 18.61
CA ILE A 6 -0.59 -4.87 18.43
C ILE A 6 0.22 -5.88 17.62
N LEU A 7 0.08 -7.18 17.92
CA LEU A 7 0.76 -8.24 17.17
C LEU A 7 0.36 -8.23 15.69
N TRP A 8 -0.93 -8.03 15.39
CA TRP A 8 -1.40 -7.91 14.00
C TRP A 8 -0.87 -6.66 13.30
N GLN A 9 -0.68 -5.55 14.03
CA GLN A 9 -0.06 -4.35 13.46
C GLN A 9 1.41 -4.59 13.12
N ALA A 10 2.17 -5.16 14.05
CA ALA A 10 3.59 -5.46 13.86
C ALA A 10 3.80 -6.50 12.74
N ALA A 11 3.02 -7.58 12.72
CA ALA A 11 3.08 -8.60 11.68
C ALA A 11 2.71 -8.02 10.31
N GLY A 12 1.67 -7.18 10.25
CA GLY A 12 1.26 -6.52 9.01
C GLY A 12 2.32 -5.55 8.50
N PHE A 13 2.89 -4.73 9.38
CA PHE A 13 3.98 -3.82 9.00
C PHE A 13 5.19 -4.59 8.46
N ALA A 14 5.62 -5.65 9.15
CA ALA A 14 6.70 -6.50 8.68
C ALA A 14 6.38 -7.15 7.32
N LEU A 15 5.18 -7.73 7.16
CA LEU A 15 4.76 -8.37 5.91
C LEU A 15 4.71 -7.36 4.75
N VAL A 16 4.18 -6.17 4.98
CA VAL A 16 4.08 -5.14 3.94
C VAL A 16 5.45 -4.61 3.54
N THR A 17 6.33 -4.34 4.50
CA THR A 17 7.67 -3.84 4.21
C THR A 17 8.54 -4.90 3.54
N PHE A 18 8.56 -6.13 4.05
CA PHE A 18 9.27 -7.25 3.40
C PHE A 18 8.66 -7.60 2.04
N GLY A 19 7.33 -7.70 1.96
CA GLY A 19 6.63 -8.00 0.71
C GLY A 19 6.91 -6.94 -0.36
N GLY A 20 6.82 -5.66 -0.01
CA GLY A 20 7.15 -4.57 -0.93
C GLY A 20 8.60 -4.59 -1.40
N THR A 21 9.53 -4.88 -0.49
CA THR A 21 10.96 -5.03 -0.84
C THR A 21 11.19 -6.21 -1.79
N ILE A 22 10.58 -7.36 -1.54
CA ILE A 22 10.67 -8.52 -2.45
C ILE A 22 10.06 -8.17 -3.81
N LEU A 23 8.89 -7.55 -3.84
CA LEU A 23 8.23 -7.15 -5.08
C LEU A 23 9.04 -6.12 -5.87
N HIS A 24 9.85 -5.28 -5.19
CA HIS A 24 10.72 -4.32 -5.86
C HIS A 24 11.75 -5.01 -6.77
N PHE A 25 12.35 -6.12 -6.32
CA PHE A 25 13.37 -6.86 -7.06
C PHE A 25 12.84 -8.02 -7.89
N LEU A 26 11.59 -8.43 -7.68
CA LEU A 26 11.03 -9.66 -8.25
C LEU A 26 10.98 -9.62 -9.79
N TYR A 27 10.73 -8.46 -10.38
CA TYR A 27 10.73 -8.29 -11.84
C TYR A 27 12.10 -8.60 -12.44
N ASP A 28 13.16 -8.07 -11.86
CA ASP A 28 14.54 -8.31 -12.30
C ASP A 28 14.97 -9.75 -12.07
N TRP A 29 14.63 -10.33 -10.90
CA TRP A 29 14.94 -11.73 -10.57
C TRP A 29 14.26 -12.73 -11.51
N THR A 30 13.11 -12.36 -12.07
CA THR A 30 12.37 -13.22 -13.02
C THR A 30 12.73 -12.93 -14.49
N GLY A 31 13.78 -12.14 -14.74
CA GLY A 31 14.22 -11.78 -16.09
C GLY A 31 13.22 -10.93 -16.86
N GLY A 32 12.48 -10.06 -16.18
CA GLY A 32 11.49 -9.19 -16.83
C GLY A 32 10.18 -9.89 -17.18
N SER A 33 9.74 -10.85 -16.36
CA SER A 33 8.52 -11.63 -16.61
C SER A 33 7.27 -10.75 -16.66
N ILE A 34 6.51 -10.82 -17.76
CA ILE A 34 5.26 -10.10 -17.95
C ILE A 34 4.18 -10.49 -16.92
N LEU A 35 4.23 -11.71 -16.39
CA LEU A 35 3.27 -12.19 -15.39
C LEU A 35 3.50 -11.54 -14.03
N VAL A 36 4.71 -11.09 -13.75
CA VAL A 36 5.11 -10.47 -12.48
C VAL A 36 4.96 -8.96 -12.53
N SER A 37 5.08 -8.35 -13.72
CA SER A 37 5.06 -6.90 -13.91
C SER A 37 3.88 -6.16 -13.27
N PRO A 38 2.62 -6.67 -13.21
CA PRO A 38 1.53 -5.97 -12.54
C PRO A 38 1.69 -5.85 -11.03
N PHE A 39 2.51 -6.69 -10.43
CA PHE A 39 2.68 -6.79 -8.97
C PHE A 39 4.01 -6.21 -8.49
N SER A 40 5.01 -6.17 -9.36
CA SER A 40 6.39 -5.79 -9.08
C SER A 40 6.74 -4.41 -9.63
N GLY A 41 7.82 -3.81 -9.15
CA GLY A 41 8.40 -2.60 -9.73
C GLY A 41 9.06 -2.92 -11.07
N VAL A 42 8.55 -2.33 -12.15
CA VAL A 42 9.12 -2.48 -13.51
C VAL A 42 10.15 -1.38 -13.79
N ASN A 43 10.01 -0.25 -13.13
CA ASN A 43 10.90 0.89 -13.19
C ASN A 43 10.83 1.70 -11.87
N GLU A 44 11.69 2.73 -11.75
CA GLU A 44 11.79 3.58 -10.56
C GLU A 44 10.74 4.71 -10.51
N SER A 45 9.62 4.58 -11.21
CA SER A 45 8.56 5.60 -11.16
C SER A 45 7.81 5.55 -9.83
N THR A 46 7.26 6.69 -9.42
CA THR A 46 6.42 6.82 -8.23
C THR A 46 5.20 5.88 -8.29
N TRP A 47 4.66 5.67 -9.50
CA TRP A 47 3.56 4.74 -9.75
C TRP A 47 3.92 3.30 -9.36
N GLU A 48 5.11 2.85 -9.75
CA GLU A 48 5.61 1.52 -9.43
C GLU A 48 5.77 1.34 -7.91
N HIS A 49 6.32 2.34 -7.22
CA HIS A 49 6.44 2.31 -5.75
C HIS A 49 5.07 2.25 -5.04
N MET A 50 4.02 2.87 -5.61
CA MET A 50 2.66 2.75 -5.09
C MET A 50 2.14 1.30 -5.18
N LYS A 51 2.45 0.55 -6.25
CA LYS A 51 2.11 -0.88 -6.37
C LYS A 51 2.77 -1.72 -5.28
N LEU A 52 4.04 -1.45 -4.98
CA LEU A 52 4.80 -2.18 -3.95
C LEU A 52 4.20 -2.03 -2.56
N LEU A 53 3.53 -0.92 -2.29
CA LEU A 53 2.76 -0.73 -1.04
C LEU A 53 1.38 -1.37 -1.13
N PHE A 54 0.68 -1.18 -2.24
CA PHE A 54 -0.71 -1.61 -2.42
C PHE A 54 -0.88 -3.12 -2.30
N TRP A 55 -0.11 -3.91 -3.06
CA TRP A 55 -0.33 -5.35 -3.14
C TRP A 55 -0.12 -6.07 -1.81
N PRO A 56 0.96 -5.84 -1.05
CA PRO A 56 1.10 -6.45 0.27
C PRO A 56 0.03 -5.96 1.26
N LEU A 57 -0.37 -4.68 1.24
CA LEU A 57 -1.46 -4.16 2.08
C LEU A 57 -2.79 -4.84 1.76
N PHE A 58 -3.11 -5.01 0.48
CA PHE A 58 -4.35 -5.66 0.04
C PHE A 58 -4.39 -7.13 0.43
N LEU A 59 -3.31 -7.88 0.16
CA LEU A 59 -3.22 -9.28 0.55
C LEU A 59 -3.30 -9.45 2.08
N PHE A 60 -2.60 -8.60 2.82
CA PHE A 60 -2.69 -8.60 4.28
C PHE A 60 -4.12 -8.26 4.76
N ALA A 61 -4.80 -7.32 4.11
CA ALA A 61 -6.18 -6.99 4.44
C ALA A 61 -7.13 -8.18 4.26
N LEU A 62 -6.97 -8.97 3.17
CA LEU A 62 -7.77 -10.16 2.94
C LEU A 62 -7.56 -11.21 4.04
N VAL A 63 -6.30 -11.49 4.38
CA VAL A 63 -5.97 -12.44 5.46
C VAL A 63 -6.47 -11.93 6.81
N GLN A 64 -6.23 -10.67 7.13
CA GLN A 64 -6.65 -10.07 8.40
C GLN A 64 -8.16 -10.09 8.58
N ARG A 65 -8.95 -9.94 7.51
CA ARG A 65 -10.43 -10.00 7.55
C ARG A 65 -10.94 -11.33 8.10
N LEU A 66 -10.24 -12.43 7.87
CA LEU A 66 -10.63 -13.75 8.40
C LEU A 66 -10.62 -13.79 9.93
N PHE A 67 -9.81 -12.96 10.56
CA PHE A 67 -9.65 -12.88 12.03
C PHE A 67 -10.42 -11.72 12.68
N PHE A 68 -10.84 -10.73 11.90
CA PHE A 68 -11.56 -9.53 12.37
C PHE A 68 -12.94 -9.41 11.70
N ARG A 69 -13.70 -10.51 11.72
CA ARG A 69 -15.01 -10.61 11.06
C ARG A 69 -16.07 -9.69 11.69
N ASP A 70 -15.95 -9.42 12.97
CA ASP A 70 -16.97 -8.66 13.75
C ASP A 70 -16.84 -7.14 13.58
N GLN A 71 -15.80 -6.65 12.86
CA GLN A 71 -15.61 -5.22 12.66
C GLN A 71 -16.39 -4.74 11.43
N GLU A 72 -17.47 -4.01 11.66
CA GLU A 72 -18.33 -3.48 10.59
C GLU A 72 -17.63 -2.43 9.73
N ASN A 73 -16.77 -1.60 10.33
CA ASN A 73 -16.03 -0.53 9.64
C ASN A 73 -14.73 -1.00 8.96
N TYR A 74 -14.43 -2.31 8.96
CA TYR A 74 -13.17 -2.87 8.52
C TYR A 74 -12.74 -2.40 7.12
N TRP A 75 -13.59 -2.58 6.11
CA TRP A 75 -13.23 -2.24 4.73
C TRP A 75 -13.10 -0.74 4.47
N CYS A 76 -13.87 0.09 5.17
CA CYS A 76 -13.73 1.54 5.07
C CYS A 76 -12.40 2.01 5.68
N VAL A 77 -12.00 1.45 6.81
CA VAL A 77 -10.68 1.73 7.41
C VAL A 77 -9.56 1.25 6.49
N LYS A 78 -9.70 0.07 5.86
CA LYS A 78 -8.72 -0.45 4.90
C LYS A 78 -8.61 0.41 3.65
N LEU A 79 -9.72 0.89 3.13
CA LEU A 79 -9.71 1.82 2.00
C LEU A 79 -8.98 3.12 2.38
N ALA A 80 -9.29 3.70 3.55
CA ALA A 80 -8.62 4.91 4.02
C ALA A 80 -7.11 4.69 4.26
N GLU A 81 -6.71 3.53 4.83
CA GLU A 81 -5.31 3.13 4.98
C GLU A 81 -4.58 3.10 3.64
N ILE A 82 -5.17 2.44 2.63
CA ILE A 82 -4.59 2.31 1.29
C ILE A 82 -4.52 3.68 0.60
N LEU A 83 -5.61 4.45 0.59
CA LEU A 83 -5.63 5.77 -0.03
C LEU A 83 -4.60 6.73 0.59
N LEU A 84 -4.45 6.70 1.91
CA LEU A 84 -3.43 7.48 2.59
C LEU A 84 -2.03 7.11 2.09
N GLY A 85 -1.73 5.82 1.98
CA GLY A 85 -0.43 5.35 1.48
C GLY A 85 -0.16 5.76 0.03
N LEU A 86 -1.18 5.60 -0.84
CA LEU A 86 -1.09 5.99 -2.25
C LEU A 86 -0.91 7.50 -2.45
N VAL A 87 -1.37 8.33 -1.52
CA VAL A 87 -1.16 9.78 -1.54
C VAL A 87 0.20 10.15 -0.93
N LEU A 88 0.60 9.50 0.18
CA LEU A 88 1.84 9.85 0.87
C LEU A 88 3.08 9.56 0.04
N ILE A 89 3.13 8.46 -0.70
CA ILE A 89 4.30 8.12 -1.55
C ILE A 89 4.61 9.27 -2.54
N PRO A 90 3.69 9.68 -3.43
CA PRO A 90 3.98 10.76 -4.36
C PRO A 90 4.20 12.10 -3.65
N VAL A 91 3.45 12.42 -2.61
CA VAL A 91 3.63 13.68 -1.86
C VAL A 91 5.03 13.77 -1.27
N LEU A 92 5.49 12.75 -0.57
CA LEU A 92 6.83 12.75 0.03
C LEU A 92 7.92 12.75 -1.06
N PHE A 93 7.77 11.95 -2.12
CA PHE A 93 8.72 11.86 -3.20
C PHE A 93 8.88 13.20 -3.94
N TYR A 94 7.78 13.80 -4.39
CA TYR A 94 7.84 15.07 -5.13
C TYR A 94 8.21 16.26 -4.24
N THR A 95 7.82 16.24 -2.96
CA THR A 95 8.26 17.27 -2.01
C THR A 95 9.77 17.21 -1.80
N TYR A 96 10.31 16.02 -1.57
CA TYR A 96 11.76 15.86 -1.42
C TYR A 96 12.53 16.31 -2.67
N ASN A 97 12.12 15.82 -3.85
CA ASN A 97 12.78 16.16 -5.12
C ASN A 97 12.63 17.65 -5.48
N GLY A 98 11.53 18.29 -5.10
CA GLY A 98 11.32 19.72 -5.32
C GLY A 98 12.20 20.62 -4.45
N VAL A 99 12.53 20.16 -3.24
CA VAL A 99 13.35 20.94 -2.29
C VAL A 99 14.85 20.66 -2.43
N PHE A 100 15.22 19.38 -2.56
CA PHE A 100 16.63 18.92 -2.50
C PHE A 100 17.18 18.43 -3.84
N GLY A 101 16.36 18.37 -4.88
CA GLY A 101 16.73 17.80 -6.18
C GLY A 101 16.55 16.27 -6.21
N LYS A 102 17.09 15.62 -7.24
CA LYS A 102 16.91 14.18 -7.47
C LYS A 102 17.27 13.34 -6.23
N SER A 103 16.29 12.58 -5.75
CA SER A 103 16.48 11.71 -4.59
C SER A 103 17.43 10.55 -4.90
N PRO A 104 18.38 10.24 -4.02
CA PRO A 104 19.14 8.99 -4.09
C PRO A 104 18.25 7.81 -3.69
N ASP A 105 18.61 6.59 -4.12
CA ASP A 105 17.79 5.37 -3.95
C ASP A 105 17.42 5.09 -2.49
N TRP A 106 18.34 5.33 -1.54
CA TRP A 106 18.06 5.13 -0.13
C TRP A 106 16.95 6.04 0.42
N ILE A 107 16.78 7.25 -0.14
CA ILE A 107 15.64 8.14 0.20
C ILE A 107 14.33 7.55 -0.29
N ASN A 108 14.30 6.97 -1.49
CA ASN A 108 13.10 6.33 -2.03
C ASN A 108 12.69 5.15 -1.14
N ILE A 109 13.66 4.36 -0.70
CA ILE A 109 13.44 3.28 0.28
C ILE A 109 12.93 3.85 1.60
N ALA A 110 13.54 4.93 2.11
CA ALA A 110 13.09 5.56 3.37
C ALA A 110 11.65 6.10 3.26
N ILE A 111 11.29 6.75 2.15
CA ILE A 111 9.92 7.21 1.88
C ILE A 111 8.92 6.05 1.95
N PHE A 112 9.25 4.91 1.33
CA PHE A 112 8.42 3.72 1.37
C PHE A 112 8.19 3.21 2.80
N TYR A 113 9.26 3.05 3.60
CA TYR A 113 9.16 2.57 4.99
C TYR A 113 8.45 3.57 5.91
N ILE A 114 8.70 4.87 5.75
CA ILE A 114 8.00 5.93 6.50
C ILE A 114 6.51 5.90 6.16
N THR A 115 6.15 5.80 4.88
CA THR A 115 4.75 5.69 4.45
C THR A 115 4.10 4.45 5.05
N ALA A 116 4.74 3.28 4.97
CA ALA A 116 4.24 2.06 5.57
C ALA A 116 3.99 2.23 7.08
N LEU A 117 4.92 2.84 7.81
CA LEU A 117 4.75 3.11 9.24
C LEU A 117 3.54 4.02 9.51
N LEU A 118 3.43 5.12 8.77
CA LEU A 118 2.35 6.10 8.96
C LEU A 118 0.97 5.50 8.68
N VAL A 119 0.81 4.69 7.63
CA VAL A 119 -0.48 4.06 7.32
C VAL A 119 -0.88 3.03 8.37
N PHE A 120 0.07 2.29 8.95
CA PHE A 120 -0.21 1.35 10.03
C PHE A 120 -0.57 2.05 11.34
N LEU A 121 0.10 3.16 11.68
CA LEU A 121 -0.26 3.99 12.84
C LEU A 121 -1.64 4.63 12.66
N PHE A 122 -1.94 5.14 11.49
CA PHE A 122 -3.25 5.71 11.13
C PHE A 122 -4.37 4.67 11.25
N LYS A 123 -4.20 3.49 10.66
CA LYS A 123 -5.13 2.36 10.79
C LYS A 123 -5.36 1.98 12.24
N TRP A 124 -4.29 1.85 13.02
CA TRP A 124 -4.39 1.52 14.44
C TRP A 124 -5.20 2.57 15.21
N TRP A 125 -4.95 3.85 14.94
CA TRP A 125 -5.69 4.95 15.54
C TRP A 125 -7.18 4.91 15.16
N MET A 126 -7.50 4.67 13.88
CA MET A 126 -8.88 4.58 13.39
C MET A 126 -9.66 3.45 14.07
N PHE A 127 -9.08 2.26 14.17
CA PHE A 127 -9.72 1.14 14.86
C PHE A 127 -9.87 1.36 16.36
N LYS A 128 -8.92 2.06 16.99
CA LYS A 128 -8.98 2.34 18.42
C LYS A 128 -10.08 3.34 18.78
N LYS A 129 -10.31 4.31 17.91
CA LYS A 129 -11.26 5.42 18.12
C LYS A 129 -12.64 5.14 17.55
N ASP A 130 -12.79 4.05 16.78
CA ASP A 130 -13.99 3.78 15.99
C ASP A 130 -14.43 5.01 15.16
N PHE A 131 -13.42 5.71 14.62
CA PHE A 131 -13.54 7.06 14.07
C PHE A 131 -14.36 7.10 12.78
N LEU A 132 -14.32 6.00 11.98
CA LEU A 132 -14.93 5.97 10.66
C LEU A 132 -16.16 5.05 10.64
N PRO A 133 -17.39 5.58 10.75
CA PRO A 133 -18.58 4.78 10.51
C PRO A 133 -18.62 4.34 9.04
N CYS A 134 -18.89 3.07 8.81
CA CYS A 134 -18.86 2.47 7.48
C CYS A 134 -20.26 2.07 7.03
N LYS A 135 -20.94 2.96 6.33
CA LYS A 135 -22.29 2.69 5.81
C LYS A 135 -22.30 1.65 4.67
N TYR A 136 -21.25 1.64 3.85
CA TYR A 136 -21.18 0.81 2.65
C TYR A 136 -19.84 0.02 2.55
N PRO A 137 -19.63 -1.02 3.39
CA PRO A 137 -18.36 -1.75 3.40
C PRO A 137 -18.08 -2.48 2.09
N ARG A 138 -19.11 -2.91 1.37
CA ARG A 138 -18.95 -3.56 0.05
C ARG A 138 -18.46 -2.60 -1.02
N LEU A 139 -18.88 -1.32 -0.97
CA LEU A 139 -18.36 -0.29 -1.88
C LEU A 139 -16.91 0.03 -1.57
N ALA A 140 -16.50 0.06 -0.30
CA ALA A 140 -15.11 0.25 0.06
C ALA A 140 -14.22 -0.89 -0.47
N LEU A 141 -14.68 -2.14 -0.35
CA LEU A 141 -13.96 -3.28 -0.93
C LEU A 141 -13.92 -3.20 -2.47
N ALA A 142 -15.03 -2.85 -3.12
CA ALA A 142 -15.07 -2.67 -4.57
C ALA A 142 -14.12 -1.58 -5.06
N ALA A 143 -14.01 -0.47 -4.30
CA ALA A 143 -13.05 0.60 -4.59
C ALA A 143 -11.59 0.11 -4.48
N ILE A 144 -11.25 -0.69 -3.47
CA ILE A 144 -9.93 -1.30 -3.31
C ILE A 144 -9.63 -2.22 -4.51
N CYS A 145 -10.59 -3.08 -4.88
CA CYS A 145 -10.44 -3.95 -6.05
C CYS A 145 -10.25 -3.15 -7.35
N LEU A 146 -10.99 -2.06 -7.52
CA LEU A 146 -10.85 -1.17 -8.68
C LEU A 146 -9.44 -0.55 -8.74
N ILE A 147 -8.89 -0.10 -7.62
CA ILE A 147 -7.51 0.39 -7.54
C ILE A 147 -6.54 -0.70 -8.00
N GLY A 148 -6.72 -1.95 -7.55
CA GLY A 148 -5.90 -3.09 -8.00
C GLY A 148 -6.00 -3.32 -9.51
N VAL A 149 -7.20 -3.26 -10.09
CA VAL A 149 -7.41 -3.36 -11.54
C VAL A 149 -6.69 -2.22 -12.28
N LEU A 150 -6.77 -0.99 -11.78
CA LEU A 150 -6.07 0.16 -12.37
C LEU A 150 -4.54 -0.04 -12.35
N PHE A 151 -3.98 -0.59 -11.28
CA PHE A 151 -2.56 -0.92 -11.24
C PHE A 151 -2.17 -1.95 -12.31
N VAL A 152 -2.97 -2.99 -12.52
CA VAL A 152 -2.74 -3.97 -13.57
C VAL A 152 -2.84 -3.32 -14.95
N VAL A 153 -3.92 -2.58 -15.23
CA VAL A 153 -4.16 -1.94 -16.54
C VAL A 153 -3.03 -0.95 -16.85
N PHE A 154 -2.68 -0.07 -15.93
CA PHE A 154 -1.67 0.97 -16.18
C PHE A 154 -0.22 0.45 -16.17
N THR A 155 0.02 -0.78 -15.76
CA THR A 155 1.31 -1.44 -16.01
C THR A 155 1.50 -1.71 -17.50
N PHE A 156 0.44 -2.09 -18.22
CA PHE A 156 0.50 -2.42 -19.65
C PHE A 156 0.16 -1.23 -20.58
N THR A 157 -0.64 -0.31 -20.08
CA THR A 157 -1.07 0.90 -20.80
C THR A 157 -0.85 2.13 -19.91
N PRO A 158 0.41 2.52 -19.66
CA PRO A 158 0.70 3.65 -18.77
C PRO A 158 0.06 4.92 -19.32
N PRO A 159 -0.62 5.72 -18.48
CA PRO A 159 -1.15 7.01 -18.92
C PRO A 159 0.02 7.91 -19.32
N GLN A 160 -0.07 8.50 -20.52
CA GLN A 160 0.88 9.51 -20.95
C GLN A 160 0.57 10.81 -20.16
N ILE A 161 1.16 10.92 -19.00
CA ILE A 161 1.14 12.16 -18.22
C ILE A 161 2.32 12.98 -18.71
N PRO A 162 2.08 14.20 -19.24
CA PRO A 162 3.16 15.06 -19.72
C PRO A 162 4.08 15.51 -18.59
#